data_6f8268d6a43e926ccdd48b6244339810
#
_entry.id   6f8268d6a43e926ccdd48b6244339810
#
_cell.length_a   1.000
_cell.length_b   1.000
_cell.length_c   1.000
_cell.angle_alpha   90.00
_cell.angle_beta   90.00
_cell.angle_gamma   90.00
#
_symmetry.space_group_name_H-M   'P 1'
#
loop_
_entity.id
_entity.type
_entity.pdbx_description
1 polymer ?
#
loop_
_entity_poly.entity_id
_entity_poly.type
_entity_poly.pdbx_seq_one_letter_code
_entity_poly.pdbx_strand_id
1 'polypeptide(L)'
;MNDIDGNEVEVGDLIRVLSVDSDFLSFLGDETERKHHLAMLNNTYHIDEIVEDGSKASVSIQWECPEGIATGGLYLLPSEFRLEKKSAQR
;
A
#
# COMPACT_ATOMS: atom_id res chain seq x y z
N MET A 1 -8.32 -4.92 -11.49
CA MET A 1 -7.70 -3.66 -11.12
C MET A 1 -6.34 -3.53 -11.79
N ASN A 2 -6.00 -2.36 -12.27
CA ASN A 2 -4.73 -2.15 -12.97
C ASN A 2 -3.84 -1.18 -12.20
N ASP A 3 -2.52 -1.28 -12.44
CA ASP A 3 -1.56 -0.35 -11.86
C ASP A 3 -1.41 0.89 -12.76
N ILE A 4 -0.42 1.73 -12.45
CA ILE A 4 -0.19 2.97 -13.20
C ILE A 4 0.15 2.72 -14.67
N ASP A 5 0.73 1.57 -14.98
CA ASP A 5 1.12 1.21 -16.36
C ASP A 5 0.05 0.40 -17.09
N GLY A 6 -1.08 0.13 -16.44
CA GLY A 6 -2.16 -0.65 -17.03
C GLY A 6 -2.00 -2.15 -16.87
N ASN A 7 -1.08 -2.60 -16.04
CA ASN A 7 -0.89 -4.02 -15.75
C ASN A 7 -1.95 -4.49 -14.76
N GLU A 8 -2.59 -5.61 -15.04
CA GLU A 8 -3.60 -6.15 -14.13
C GLU A 8 -2.93 -6.71 -12.87
N VAL A 9 -3.50 -6.37 -11.73
CA VAL A 9 -2.98 -6.82 -10.43
C VAL A 9 -4.06 -7.55 -9.64
N GLU A 10 -3.61 -8.46 -8.78
CA GLU A 10 -4.48 -9.30 -7.96
C GLU A 10 -3.94 -9.38 -6.54
N VAL A 11 -4.77 -9.88 -5.64
CA VAL A 11 -4.34 -10.13 -4.26
C VAL A 11 -3.11 -11.05 -4.27
N GLY A 12 -2.11 -10.70 -3.50
CA GLY A 12 -0.85 -11.45 -3.42
C GLY A 12 0.25 -10.93 -4.33
N ASP A 13 -0.09 -10.10 -5.32
CA ASP A 13 0.93 -9.53 -6.21
C ASP A 13 1.80 -8.55 -5.44
N LEU A 14 3.08 -8.49 -5.81
CA LEU A 14 4.02 -7.54 -5.22
C LEU A 14 3.98 -6.25 -6.01
N ILE A 15 3.75 -5.14 -5.31
CA ILE A 15 3.67 -3.83 -5.95
C ILE A 15 4.66 -2.86 -5.29
N ARG A 16 5.03 -1.83 -6.01
CA ARG A 16 5.88 -0.75 -5.48
C ARG A 16 5.03 0.49 -5.31
N VAL A 17 5.11 1.11 -4.14
CA VAL A 17 4.37 2.32 -3.83
C VAL A 17 5.07 3.51 -4.47
N LEU A 18 4.35 4.24 -5.32
CA LEU A 18 4.90 5.40 -6.02
C LEU A 18 4.50 6.72 -5.38
N SER A 19 3.33 6.76 -4.77
CA SER A 19 2.87 7.96 -4.07
C SER A 19 1.88 7.58 -2.98
N VAL A 20 1.74 8.44 -1.99
CA VAL A 20 0.77 8.28 -0.90
C VAL A 20 -0.13 9.51 -0.92
N ASP A 21 -1.44 9.29 -0.80
CA ASP A 21 -2.42 10.36 -0.82
C ASP A 21 -2.14 11.37 0.30
N SER A 22 -1.91 12.63 -0.08
CA SER A 22 -1.61 13.68 0.88
C SER A 22 -2.81 13.99 1.78
N ASP A 23 -4.03 13.83 1.27
CA ASP A 23 -5.23 14.03 2.09
C ASP A 23 -5.32 12.95 3.17
N PHE A 24 -4.97 11.72 2.82
CA PHE A 24 -4.92 10.64 3.79
C PHE A 24 -3.87 10.94 4.87
N LEU A 25 -2.69 11.40 4.46
CA LEU A 25 -1.63 11.74 5.41
C LEU A 25 -2.05 12.87 6.35
N SER A 26 -2.77 13.85 5.83
CA SER A 26 -3.27 14.96 6.65
C SER A 26 -4.30 14.50 7.66
N PHE A 27 -5.02 13.44 7.34
CA PHE A 27 -6.04 12.88 8.22
C PHE A 27 -5.43 12.14 9.40
N LEU A 28 -4.20 11.65 9.25
CA LEU A 28 -3.51 10.95 10.32
C LEU A 28 -3.05 11.97 11.37
N GLY A 29 -3.58 11.85 12.58
CA GLY A 29 -3.25 12.76 13.65
C GLY A 29 -1.90 12.52 14.30
N ASP A 30 -1.35 11.32 14.11
CA ASP A 30 -0.10 10.91 14.73
C ASP A 30 1.06 11.11 13.74
N GLU A 31 2.02 11.94 14.14
CA GLU A 31 3.19 12.22 13.31
C GLU A 31 4.03 10.97 13.08
N THR A 32 4.13 10.10 14.07
CA THR A 32 4.86 8.85 13.94
C THR A 32 4.23 7.96 12.87
N GLU A 33 2.91 7.84 12.91
CA GLU A 33 2.17 7.06 11.93
C GLU A 33 2.32 7.63 10.52
N ARG A 34 2.25 8.96 10.40
CA ARG A 34 2.45 9.64 9.12
C ARG A 34 3.84 9.36 8.57
N LYS A 35 4.85 9.39 9.44
CA LYS A 35 6.23 9.11 9.05
C LYS A 35 6.38 7.69 8.52
N HIS A 36 5.74 6.72 9.15
CA HIS A 36 5.80 5.33 8.69
C HIS A 36 5.11 5.16 7.34
N HIS A 37 4.00 5.85 7.11
CA HIS A 37 3.34 5.79 5.80
C HIS A 37 4.19 6.43 4.72
N LEU A 38 4.86 7.54 5.03
CA LEU A 38 5.77 8.15 4.07
C LEU A 38 6.95 7.25 3.75
N ALA A 39 7.38 6.44 4.72
CA ALA A 39 8.48 5.51 4.51
C ALA A 39 8.09 4.36 3.57
N MET A 40 6.81 4.20 3.28
CA MET A 40 6.35 3.20 2.31
C MET A 40 6.69 3.59 0.87
N LEU A 41 6.92 4.88 0.62
CA LEU A 41 7.23 5.36 -0.71
C LEU A 41 8.45 4.61 -1.28
N ASN A 42 8.30 4.14 -2.52
CA ASN A 42 9.35 3.44 -3.24
C ASN A 42 9.74 2.07 -2.67
N ASN A 43 8.95 1.57 -1.72
CA ASN A 43 9.10 0.23 -1.18
C ASN A 43 8.05 -0.71 -1.78
N THR A 44 8.25 -2.01 -1.61
CA THR A 44 7.36 -3.01 -2.18
C THR A 44 6.53 -3.69 -1.09
N TYR A 45 5.30 -4.02 -1.45
CA TYR A 45 4.36 -4.69 -0.54
C TYR A 45 3.47 -5.64 -1.34
N HIS A 46 2.96 -6.67 -0.68
CA HIS A 46 1.98 -7.55 -1.29
C HIS A 46 0.59 -6.97 -1.11
N ILE A 47 -0.25 -7.11 -2.12
CA ILE A 47 -1.64 -6.68 -2.02
C ILE A 47 -2.38 -7.65 -1.10
N ASP A 48 -2.99 -7.13 -0.05
CA ASP A 48 -3.79 -7.92 0.90
C ASP A 48 -5.22 -8.10 0.42
N GLU A 49 -5.76 -7.04 -0.18
CA GLU A 49 -7.17 -7.03 -0.58
C GLU A 49 -7.37 -5.99 -1.66
N ILE A 50 -8.34 -6.23 -2.53
CA ILE A 50 -8.77 -5.23 -3.51
C ILE A 50 -10.19 -4.83 -3.11
N VAL A 51 -10.40 -3.54 -2.89
CA VAL A 51 -11.63 -3.01 -2.32
C VAL A 51 -12.31 -2.02 -3.26
N GLU A 52 -13.53 -1.63 -2.89
CA GLU A 52 -14.32 -0.65 -3.64
C GLU A 52 -14.45 -1.03 -5.11
N ASP A 53 -14.87 -2.28 -5.36
CA ASP A 53 -15.11 -2.81 -6.69
C ASP A 53 -13.90 -2.71 -7.61
N GLY A 54 -12.72 -2.85 -7.03
CA GLY A 54 -11.49 -2.86 -7.79
C GLY A 54 -10.86 -1.50 -7.99
N SER A 55 -11.32 -0.49 -7.26
CA SER A 55 -10.77 0.86 -7.40
C SER A 55 -9.57 1.13 -6.51
N LYS A 56 -9.37 0.32 -5.47
CA LYS A 56 -8.24 0.51 -4.55
C LYS A 56 -7.63 -0.82 -4.15
N ALA A 57 -6.32 -0.82 -3.97
CA ALA A 57 -5.58 -1.97 -3.44
C ALA A 57 -5.16 -1.67 -2.01
N SER A 58 -5.37 -2.63 -1.12
CA SER A 58 -4.99 -2.50 0.28
C SER A 58 -3.68 -3.23 0.54
N VAL A 59 -2.75 -2.56 1.21
CA VAL A 59 -1.49 -3.16 1.66
C VAL A 59 -1.32 -2.87 3.14
N SER A 60 -0.54 -3.71 3.83
CA SER A 60 -0.30 -3.57 5.26
C SER A 60 1.16 -3.33 5.55
N ILE A 61 1.42 -2.54 6.58
CA ILE A 61 2.78 -2.33 7.09
C ILE A 61 2.79 -2.60 8.58
N GLN A 62 3.97 -2.94 9.10
CA GLN A 62 4.17 -3.17 10.52
C GLN A 62 5.43 -2.43 10.96
N TRP A 63 5.43 -1.94 12.19
CA TRP A 63 6.61 -1.30 12.76
C TRP A 63 6.66 -1.58 14.25
N GLU A 64 7.86 -1.53 14.80
CA GLU A 64 8.07 -1.74 16.22
C GLU A 64 7.82 -0.45 16.99
N CYS A 65 7.17 -0.58 18.13
CA CYS A 65 6.97 0.54 19.04
C CYS A 65 7.16 0.02 20.47
N PRO A 66 7.27 0.94 21.45
CA PRO A 66 7.54 0.52 22.84
C PRO A 66 6.53 -0.48 23.42
N GLU A 67 5.29 -0.45 22.92
CA GLU A 67 4.24 -1.36 23.40
C GLU A 67 4.19 -2.67 22.62
N GLY A 68 5.06 -2.85 21.62
CA GLY A 68 5.05 -4.06 20.80
C GLY A 68 5.08 -3.75 19.32
N ILE A 69 4.29 -4.48 18.54
CA ILE A 69 4.23 -4.27 17.10
C ILE A 69 2.92 -3.60 16.72
N ALA A 70 3.02 -2.46 16.05
CA ALA A 70 1.86 -1.77 15.51
C ALA A 70 1.67 -2.15 14.04
N THR A 71 0.42 -2.18 13.59
CA THR A 71 0.09 -2.50 12.20
C THR A 71 -0.74 -1.36 11.62
N GLY A 72 -0.38 -0.93 10.43
CA GLY A 72 -1.15 0.06 9.70
C GLY A 72 -1.49 -0.45 8.33
N GLY A 73 -2.49 0.15 7.71
CA GLY A 73 -2.91 -0.19 6.36
C GLY A 73 -2.90 1.03 5.47
N LEU A 74 -2.83 0.79 4.19
CA LEU A 74 -2.86 1.87 3.21
C LEU A 74 -3.67 1.41 2.00
N TYR A 75 -4.57 2.26 1.53
CA TYR A 75 -5.33 2.02 0.31
C TYR A 75 -4.71 2.84 -0.81
N LEU A 76 -4.40 2.17 -1.91
CA LEU A 76 -3.72 2.78 -3.05
C LEU A 76 -4.63 2.83 -4.27
N LEU A 77 -4.67 3.98 -4.92
CA LEU A 77 -5.33 4.13 -6.21
C LEU A 77 -4.42 3.57 -7.31
N PRO A 78 -4.98 3.21 -8.48
CA PRO A 78 -4.16 2.67 -9.57
C PRO A 78 -2.97 3.54 -9.97
N SER A 79 -3.11 4.86 -9.82
CA SER A 79 -2.03 5.79 -10.17
C SER A 79 -0.93 5.88 -9.11
N GLU A 80 -1.09 5.20 -7.98
CA GLU A 80 -0.18 5.33 -6.85
C GLU A 80 0.77 4.14 -6.69
N PHE A 81 0.66 3.14 -7.54
CA PHE A 81 1.54 1.97 -7.43
C PHE A 81 1.83 1.37 -8.80
N ARG A 82 2.86 0.54 -8.82
CA ARG A 82 3.29 -0.19 -10.02
C ARG A 82 3.50 -1.66 -9.68
N LEU A 83 3.03 -2.54 -10.56
CA LEU A 83 3.26 -3.97 -10.39
C LEU A 83 4.77 -4.26 -10.48
N GLU A 84 5.30 -4.91 -9.44
CA GLU A 84 6.71 -5.28 -9.39
C GLU A 84 6.89 -6.74 -9.77
N LYS A 85 6.03 -7.61 -9.26
CA LYS A 85 6.10 -9.04 -9.54
C LYS A 85 4.75 -9.68 -9.33
N LYS A 86 4.31 -10.51 -10.28
CA LYS A 86 3.06 -11.26 -10.13
C LYS A 86 3.21 -12.33 -9.08
N SER A 87 2.11 -12.60 -8.37
CA SER A 87 2.05 -13.67 -7.40
C SER A 87 2.33 -15.01 -8.10
N ALA A 88 3.17 -15.85 -7.49
CA ALA A 88 3.46 -17.17 -8.01
C ALA A 88 2.28 -18.08 -7.69
N GLN A 89 1.52 -18.39 -8.72
CA GLN A 89 0.38 -19.26 -8.56
C GLN A 89 0.80 -20.68 -8.81
N ARG A 90 0.32 -21.33 -8.28
CA ARG A 90 0.37 -22.53 -8.79
C ARG A 90 0.20 -23.31 -8.62
#